data_d4a3cf47d9af8e238cc0a339e7a66c7a
#
_entry.id   d4a3cf47d9af8e238cc0a339e7a66c7a
#
_cell.length_a   1.000
_cell.length_b   1.000
_cell.length_c   1.000
_cell.angle_alpha   90.00
_cell.angle_beta   90.00
_cell.angle_gamma   90.00
#
_symmetry.space_group_name_H-M   'P 1'
#
loop_
_entity.id
_entity.type
_entity.pdbx_description
1 polymer ?
#
loop_
_entity_poly.entity_id
_entity_poly.type
_entity_poly.pdbx_seq_one_letter_code
_entity_poly.pdbx_strand_id
1 'polypeptide(L)'
;IPSYKGASSIEIYNYVVMPDHVHILLRIHDRLPKHLGQYVRWFKLQCDDACRALAAIPASKGLCLFAKEYHDRLLTGKNQLKHMVQYIKDNPRRLALKRAHRDLFRIRQNVMLRDIPCTTLGNMFLAEYPQREVLQCSRRLTSEEIADRAEECLLEAANGTIYITAAISEGEKVIARALRPAG
;
A
#
# COMPACT_ATOMS: atom_id res chain seq x y z
N ILE A 1 3.08 29.05 5.69
CA ILE A 1 3.03 28.72 4.23
C ILE A 1 2.72 30.02 3.51
N PRO A 2 3.53 30.45 2.51
CA PRO A 2 3.23 31.66 1.74
C PRO A 2 1.86 31.53 1.10
N SER A 3 1.06 32.58 1.17
CA SER A 3 -0.34 32.59 0.73
C SER A 3 -0.46 32.50 -0.80
N TYR A 4 -0.59 31.29 -1.32
CA TYR A 4 -1.09 31.09 -2.67
C TYR A 4 -2.61 31.32 -2.67
N LYS A 5 -3.12 32.14 -3.61
CA LYS A 5 -4.53 32.53 -3.68
C LYS A 5 -5.42 31.27 -3.76
N GLY A 6 -6.26 31.00 -2.76
CA GLY A 6 -7.10 29.81 -2.64
C GLY A 6 -6.46 28.62 -1.86
N ALA A 7 -5.24 28.77 -1.33
CA ALA A 7 -4.63 27.73 -0.50
C ALA A 7 -5.38 27.53 0.84
N SER A 8 -6.13 28.54 1.31
CA SER A 8 -6.98 28.44 2.50
C SER A 8 -8.16 27.46 2.33
N SER A 9 -8.56 27.14 1.10
CA SER A 9 -9.60 26.15 0.82
C SER A 9 -9.09 24.71 0.73
N ILE A 10 -7.77 24.49 0.87
CA ILE A 10 -7.15 23.18 0.84
C ILE A 10 -6.52 22.90 2.19
N GLU A 11 -7.01 21.87 2.84
CA GLU A 11 -6.45 21.32 4.08
C GLU A 11 -5.67 20.03 3.81
N ILE A 12 -4.46 19.92 4.36
CA ILE A 12 -3.75 18.64 4.38
C ILE A 12 -4.29 17.83 5.56
N TYR A 13 -5.12 16.84 5.25
CA TYR A 13 -5.76 16.00 6.25
C TYR A 13 -4.80 14.95 6.81
N ASN A 14 -3.98 14.35 5.94
CA ASN A 14 -2.94 13.40 6.34
C ASN A 14 -1.89 13.29 5.24
N TYR A 15 -0.69 12.89 5.60
CA TYR A 15 0.37 12.66 4.60
C TYR A 15 1.42 11.67 5.12
N VAL A 16 2.20 11.13 4.20
CA VAL A 16 3.42 10.37 4.48
C VAL A 16 4.45 10.61 3.39
N VAL A 17 5.69 10.81 3.81
CA VAL A 17 6.84 10.92 2.92
C VAL A 17 7.54 9.56 2.88
N MET A 18 7.60 8.99 1.69
CA MET A 18 8.30 7.75 1.40
C MET A 18 9.62 8.06 0.66
N PRO A 19 10.55 7.13 0.56
CA PRO A 19 11.86 7.39 -0.09
C PRO A 19 11.78 7.84 -1.54
N ASP A 20 10.74 7.43 -2.27
CA ASP A 20 10.57 7.63 -3.71
C ASP A 20 9.25 8.34 -4.10
N HIS A 21 8.37 8.56 -3.12
CA HIS A 21 7.08 9.24 -3.36
C HIS A 21 6.50 9.86 -2.08
N VAL A 22 5.47 10.68 -2.26
CA VAL A 22 4.71 11.27 -1.16
C VAL A 22 3.21 10.98 -1.39
N HIS A 23 2.54 10.49 -0.35
CA HIS A 23 1.08 10.44 -0.33
C HIS A 23 0.56 11.62 0.48
N ILE A 24 -0.38 12.36 -0.08
CA ILE A 24 -1.05 13.48 0.60
C ILE A 24 -2.56 13.28 0.46
N LEU A 25 -3.24 13.28 1.59
CA LEU A 25 -4.70 13.28 1.65
C LEU A 25 -5.16 14.71 1.88
N LEU A 26 -5.85 15.25 0.90
CA LEU A 26 -6.34 16.63 0.91
C LEU A 26 -7.83 16.67 1.19
N ARG A 27 -8.27 17.67 1.94
CA ARG A 27 -9.67 18.09 2.03
C ARG A 27 -9.80 19.42 1.32
N ILE A 28 -10.76 19.52 0.41
CA ILE A 28 -11.08 20.75 -0.31
C ILE A 28 -12.43 21.23 0.23
N HIS A 29 -12.44 22.39 0.90
CA HIS A 29 -13.61 22.93 1.58
C HIS A 29 -14.54 23.69 0.62
N ASP A 30 -13.95 24.34 -0.40
CA ASP A 30 -14.67 25.19 -1.32
C ASP A 30 -14.21 24.96 -2.76
N ARG A 31 -14.96 25.54 -3.72
CA ARG A 31 -14.55 25.54 -5.11
C ARG A 31 -13.21 26.24 -5.26
N LEU A 32 -12.23 25.52 -5.78
CA LEU A 32 -10.91 26.10 -6.03
C LEU A 32 -10.97 27.12 -7.19
N PRO A 33 -10.33 28.29 -7.04
CA PRO A 33 -10.22 29.28 -8.12
C PRO A 33 -9.46 28.77 -9.34
N LYS A 34 -8.59 27.78 -9.14
CA LYS A 34 -7.74 27.18 -10.16
C LYS A 34 -7.79 25.67 -10.11
N HIS A 35 -7.36 25.01 -11.18
CA HIS A 35 -7.27 23.55 -11.24
C HIS A 35 -6.28 23.01 -10.19
N LEU A 36 -6.61 21.88 -9.55
CA LEU A 36 -5.80 21.26 -8.48
C LEU A 36 -4.33 21.06 -8.90
N GLY A 37 -4.09 20.70 -10.16
CA GLY A 37 -2.73 20.55 -10.70
C GLY A 37 -1.83 21.78 -10.57
N GLN A 38 -2.41 23.00 -10.55
CA GLN A 38 -1.62 24.21 -10.31
C GLN A 38 -1.15 24.34 -8.86
N TYR A 39 -1.98 23.90 -7.89
CA TYR A 39 -1.60 23.86 -6.48
C TYR A 39 -0.54 22.78 -6.24
N VAL A 40 -0.66 21.62 -6.87
CA VAL A 40 0.34 20.56 -6.80
C VAL A 40 1.66 21.02 -7.40
N ARG A 41 1.63 21.68 -8.57
CA ARG A 41 2.84 22.25 -9.17
C ARG A 41 3.52 23.27 -8.25
N TRP A 42 2.74 24.20 -7.69
CA TRP A 42 3.26 25.18 -6.74
C TRP A 42 3.88 24.49 -5.50
N PHE A 43 3.20 23.49 -4.93
CA PHE A 43 3.73 22.71 -3.83
C PHE A 43 5.08 22.07 -4.18
N LYS A 44 5.21 21.44 -5.34
CA LYS A 44 6.47 20.83 -5.81
C LYS A 44 7.60 21.86 -5.89
N LEU A 45 7.33 23.02 -6.45
CA LEU A 45 8.32 24.12 -6.53
C LEU A 45 8.77 24.61 -5.15
N GLN A 46 7.84 24.74 -4.21
CA GLN A 46 8.19 25.12 -2.82
C GLN A 46 9.06 24.05 -2.13
N CYS A 47 8.81 22.77 -2.39
CA CYS A 47 9.68 21.71 -1.89
C CYS A 47 11.07 21.77 -2.52
N ASP A 48 11.18 21.99 -3.83
CA ASP A 48 12.46 22.14 -4.52
C ASP A 48 13.27 23.33 -3.94
N ASP A 49 12.63 24.48 -3.72
CA ASP A 49 13.26 25.67 -3.13
C ASP A 49 13.69 25.45 -1.69
N ALA A 50 12.83 24.82 -0.88
CA ALA A 50 13.15 24.51 0.51
C ALA A 50 14.34 23.52 0.62
N CYS A 51 14.33 22.46 -0.19
CA CYS A 51 15.44 21.50 -0.20
C CYS A 51 16.73 22.11 -0.73
N ARG A 52 16.63 23.00 -1.71
CA ARG A 52 17.80 23.74 -2.22
C ARG A 52 18.42 24.63 -1.12
N ALA A 53 17.60 25.32 -0.38
CA ALA A 53 18.05 26.16 0.74
C ALA A 53 18.70 25.33 1.86
N LEU A 54 18.07 24.21 2.25
CA LEU A 54 18.57 23.32 3.31
C LEU A 54 19.90 22.64 2.95
N ALA A 55 20.04 22.25 1.68
CA ALA A 55 21.24 21.54 1.19
C ALA A 55 22.32 22.49 0.65
N ALA A 56 22.14 23.81 0.77
CA ALA A 56 23.03 24.83 0.21
C ALA A 56 23.36 24.62 -1.28
N ILE A 57 22.38 24.15 -2.06
CA ILE A 57 22.56 23.89 -3.49
C ILE A 57 22.45 25.21 -4.28
N PRO A 58 23.46 25.58 -5.09
CA PRO A 58 23.39 26.79 -5.88
C PRO A 58 22.17 26.84 -6.80
N ALA A 59 21.59 28.02 -7.00
CA ALA A 59 20.44 28.24 -7.87
C ALA A 59 20.68 27.84 -9.34
N SER A 60 21.95 27.89 -9.78
CA SER A 60 22.37 27.44 -11.11
C SER A 60 22.27 25.91 -11.32
N LYS A 61 22.22 25.15 -10.23
CA LYS A 61 22.02 23.71 -10.27
C LYS A 61 20.54 23.41 -10.18
N GLY A 62 19.92 22.99 -11.27
CA GLY A 62 18.52 22.56 -11.28
C GLY A 62 18.30 21.44 -10.27
N LEU A 63 17.34 21.61 -9.34
CA LEU A 63 16.85 20.55 -8.47
C LEU A 63 15.40 20.28 -8.86
N CYS A 64 15.10 19.02 -9.12
CA CYS A 64 13.75 18.57 -9.38
C CYS A 64 13.49 17.31 -8.55
N LEU A 65 12.84 17.47 -7.40
CA LEU A 65 12.55 16.37 -6.47
C LEU A 65 11.44 15.47 -6.97
N PHE A 66 10.50 16.04 -7.72
CA PHE A 66 9.30 15.33 -8.15
C PHE A 66 9.24 15.16 -9.65
N ALA A 67 8.72 14.02 -10.10
CA ALA A 67 8.34 13.84 -11.49
C ALA A 67 7.32 14.90 -11.92
N LYS A 68 7.23 15.14 -13.22
CA LYS A 68 6.29 16.13 -13.79
C LYS A 68 4.84 15.81 -13.45
N GLU A 69 4.47 14.55 -13.59
CA GLU A 69 3.11 14.06 -13.36
C GLU A 69 2.82 13.81 -11.88
N TYR A 70 1.53 13.65 -11.55
CA TYR A 70 1.04 13.19 -10.27
C TYR A 70 -0.22 12.35 -10.48
N HIS A 71 -0.54 11.50 -9.53
CA HIS A 71 -1.76 10.70 -9.51
C HIS A 71 -2.70 11.22 -8.44
N ASP A 72 -3.94 11.44 -8.79
CA ASP A 72 -4.99 11.81 -7.85
C ASP A 72 -6.18 10.84 -7.92
N ARG A 73 -6.91 10.78 -6.83
CA ARG A 73 -8.12 9.97 -6.71
C ARG A 73 -9.09 10.61 -5.74
N LEU A 74 -10.34 10.78 -6.19
CA LEU A 74 -11.43 11.22 -5.32
C LEU A 74 -11.90 10.06 -4.43
N LEU A 75 -12.14 10.36 -3.16
CA LEU A 75 -12.73 9.43 -2.21
C LEU A 75 -14.25 9.65 -2.20
N THR A 76 -14.98 8.76 -2.86
CA THR A 76 -16.45 8.86 -3.01
C THR A 76 -17.21 7.78 -2.25
N GLY A 77 -16.52 6.73 -1.83
CA GLY A 77 -17.12 5.56 -1.18
C GLY A 77 -17.20 5.67 0.34
N LYS A 78 -18.21 5.01 0.91
CA LYS A 78 -18.36 4.88 2.37
C LYS A 78 -17.11 4.21 2.96
N ASN A 79 -16.59 4.77 4.05
CA ASN A 79 -15.36 4.31 4.74
C ASN A 79 -14.03 4.46 3.98
N GLN A 80 -14.01 4.95 2.74
CA GLN A 80 -12.75 5.14 1.99
C GLN A 80 -11.78 6.07 2.70
N LEU A 81 -12.29 7.12 3.36
CA LEU A 81 -11.45 8.04 4.13
C LEU A 81 -10.70 7.32 5.24
N LYS A 82 -11.40 6.50 6.04
CA LYS A 82 -10.80 5.73 7.13
C LYS A 82 -9.72 4.77 6.61
N HIS A 83 -10.02 4.04 5.53
CA HIS A 83 -9.07 3.11 4.91
C HIS A 83 -7.85 3.84 4.34
N MET A 84 -8.03 5.02 3.73
CA MET A 84 -6.92 5.80 3.19
C MET A 84 -6.03 6.36 4.29
N VAL A 85 -6.60 6.86 5.39
CA VAL A 85 -5.83 7.31 6.55
C VAL A 85 -4.99 6.17 7.13
N GLN A 86 -5.60 4.99 7.30
CA GLN A 86 -4.86 3.81 7.78
C GLN A 86 -3.78 3.39 6.80
N TYR A 87 -4.07 3.35 5.51
CA TYR A 87 -3.09 3.04 4.47
C TYR A 87 -1.88 3.98 4.52
N ILE A 88 -2.12 5.29 4.64
CA ILE A 88 -1.03 6.30 4.74
C ILE A 88 -0.19 6.06 5.99
N LYS A 89 -0.80 5.80 7.14
CA LYS A 89 -0.11 5.53 8.40
C LYS A 89 0.75 4.26 8.35
N ASP A 90 0.25 3.21 7.67
CA ASP A 90 0.92 1.91 7.61
C ASP A 90 2.04 1.83 6.56
N ASN A 91 2.12 2.80 5.64
CA ASN A 91 3.11 2.76 4.54
C ASN A 91 4.56 2.61 5.02
N PRO A 92 5.07 3.39 6.01
CA PRO A 92 6.45 3.26 6.47
C PRO A 92 6.73 1.86 7.06
N ARG A 93 5.79 1.34 7.87
CA ARG A 93 5.89 0.01 8.46
C ARG A 93 5.90 -1.08 7.38
N ARG A 94 5.01 -0.99 6.40
CA ARG A 94 4.96 -1.93 5.26
C ARG A 94 6.25 -1.91 4.44
N LEU A 95 6.84 -0.74 4.24
CA LEU A 95 8.13 -0.61 3.56
C LEU A 95 9.26 -1.24 4.37
N ALA A 96 9.29 -1.01 5.69
CA ALA A 96 10.28 -1.60 6.59
C ALA A 96 10.17 -3.13 6.58
N LEU A 97 8.95 -3.67 6.71
CA LEU A 97 8.68 -5.10 6.64
C LEU A 97 9.11 -5.70 5.29
N LYS A 98 8.79 -5.03 4.19
CA LYS A 98 9.20 -5.46 2.83
C LYS A 98 10.72 -5.46 2.65
N ARG A 99 11.43 -4.53 3.29
CA ARG A 99 12.90 -4.48 3.24
C ARG A 99 13.55 -5.54 4.12
N ALA A 100 12.99 -5.78 5.32
CA ALA A 100 13.48 -6.79 6.25
C ALA A 100 13.22 -8.22 5.76
N HIS A 101 12.08 -8.46 5.12
CA HIS A 101 11.62 -9.78 4.70
C HIS A 101 11.33 -9.81 3.19
N ARG A 102 12.37 -9.67 2.40
CA ARG A 102 12.27 -9.61 0.93
C ARG A 102 11.56 -10.83 0.33
N ASP A 103 11.75 -11.99 0.90
CA ASP A 103 11.20 -13.25 0.37
C ASP A 103 9.69 -13.37 0.61
N LEU A 104 9.13 -12.74 1.65
CA LEU A 104 7.68 -12.69 1.88
C LEU A 104 6.91 -11.90 0.81
N PHE A 105 7.60 -11.02 0.08
CA PHE A 105 6.99 -10.13 -0.91
C PHE A 105 7.58 -10.34 -2.32
N ARG A 106 8.31 -11.43 -2.52
CA ARG A 106 8.94 -11.72 -3.81
C ARG A 106 7.90 -12.16 -4.81
N ILE A 107 7.87 -11.48 -5.95
CA ILE A 107 7.04 -11.88 -7.10
C ILE A 107 7.95 -12.65 -8.06
N ARG A 108 7.53 -13.86 -8.44
CA ARG A 108 8.14 -14.64 -9.51
C ARG A 108 7.11 -14.89 -10.59
N GLN A 109 7.45 -14.55 -11.83
CA GLN A 109 6.61 -14.80 -12.99
C GLN A 109 7.00 -16.11 -13.66
N ASN A 110 6.06 -16.72 -14.37
CA ASN A 110 6.27 -17.95 -15.15
C ASN A 110 6.83 -19.12 -14.32
N VAL A 111 6.43 -19.22 -13.05
CA VAL A 111 6.74 -20.39 -12.22
C VAL A 111 5.83 -21.53 -12.64
N MET A 112 6.41 -22.68 -13.02
CA MET A 112 5.63 -23.85 -13.36
C MET A 112 5.19 -24.58 -12.10
N LEU A 113 3.88 -24.65 -11.85
CA LEU A 113 3.28 -25.46 -10.80
C LEU A 113 2.44 -26.55 -11.49
N ARG A 114 2.91 -27.80 -11.42
CA ARG A 114 2.25 -28.93 -12.11
C ARG A 114 1.87 -28.61 -13.57
N ASP A 115 2.85 -28.15 -14.34
CA ASP A 115 2.71 -27.80 -15.77
C ASP A 115 1.82 -26.58 -16.07
N ILE A 116 1.40 -25.83 -15.06
CA ILE A 116 0.64 -24.60 -15.21
C ILE A 116 1.56 -23.40 -14.96
N PRO A 117 1.70 -22.47 -15.90
CA PRO A 117 2.47 -21.26 -15.69
C PRO A 117 1.73 -20.32 -14.74
N CYS A 118 2.36 -19.99 -13.61
CA CYS A 118 1.78 -19.17 -12.56
C CYS A 118 2.67 -17.98 -12.24
N THR A 119 2.07 -16.90 -11.75
CA THR A 119 2.77 -15.84 -11.03
C THR A 119 2.59 -16.07 -9.54
N THR A 120 3.69 -16.18 -8.82
CA THR A 120 3.68 -16.42 -7.37
C THR A 120 4.11 -15.18 -6.60
N LEU A 121 3.55 -15.00 -5.40
CA LEU A 121 3.93 -13.97 -4.44
C LEU A 121 4.19 -14.63 -3.09
N GLY A 122 5.38 -14.45 -2.55
CA GLY A 122 5.74 -14.95 -1.24
C GLY A 122 7.06 -15.71 -1.21
N ASN A 123 7.28 -16.44 -0.12
CA ASN A 123 8.49 -17.25 0.08
C ASN A 123 8.38 -18.58 -0.66
N MET A 124 9.09 -18.72 -1.77
CA MET A 124 9.06 -19.93 -2.59
C MET A 124 9.71 -21.15 -1.93
N PHE A 125 10.55 -20.99 -0.89
CA PHE A 125 11.04 -22.13 -0.11
C PHE A 125 9.90 -22.86 0.58
N LEU A 126 8.86 -22.14 1.01
CA LEU A 126 7.68 -22.74 1.60
C LEU A 126 6.88 -23.58 0.59
N ALA A 127 6.98 -23.26 -0.70
CA ALA A 127 6.29 -24.03 -1.74
C ALA A 127 6.86 -25.44 -1.94
N GLU A 128 8.08 -25.71 -1.46
CA GLU A 128 8.73 -27.03 -1.48
C GLU A 128 8.57 -27.80 -0.17
N TYR A 129 7.97 -27.17 0.85
CA TYR A 129 7.75 -27.79 2.15
C TYR A 129 6.77 -28.98 2.04
N PRO A 130 7.03 -30.11 2.71
CA PRO A 130 6.22 -31.31 2.53
C PRO A 130 4.77 -31.16 3.01
N GLN A 131 4.56 -30.44 4.11
CA GLN A 131 3.23 -30.24 4.70
C GLN A 131 2.57 -28.98 4.13
N ARG A 132 1.94 -29.15 2.97
CA ARG A 132 1.29 -28.05 2.23
C ARG A 132 -0.17 -28.34 1.99
N GLU A 133 -0.99 -27.34 2.18
CA GLU A 133 -2.42 -27.39 1.89
C GLU A 133 -2.85 -26.24 0.99
N VAL A 134 -3.87 -26.49 0.16
CA VAL A 134 -4.50 -25.48 -0.65
C VAL A 134 -5.65 -24.87 0.15
N LEU A 135 -5.55 -23.59 0.49
CA LEU A 135 -6.63 -22.88 1.13
C LEU A 135 -7.66 -22.48 0.07
N GLN A 136 -8.83 -23.07 0.14
CA GLN A 136 -10.00 -22.71 -0.64
C GLN A 136 -11.16 -22.39 0.30
N CYS A 137 -11.89 -21.33 -0.04
CA CYS A 137 -13.01 -20.87 0.77
C CYS A 137 -14.21 -20.59 -0.12
N SER A 138 -15.34 -21.25 0.17
CA SER A 138 -16.58 -21.02 -0.53
C SER A 138 -17.03 -19.57 -0.40
N ARG A 139 -17.56 -18.99 -1.49
CA ARG A 139 -18.16 -17.65 -1.47
C ARG A 139 -19.48 -17.57 -0.71
N ARG A 140 -20.02 -18.71 -0.29
CA ARG A 140 -21.29 -18.80 0.44
C ARG A 140 -21.10 -18.82 1.95
N LEU A 141 -19.88 -18.93 2.44
CA LEU A 141 -19.61 -18.92 3.88
C LEU A 141 -19.98 -17.59 4.51
N THR A 142 -20.56 -17.65 5.69
CA THR A 142 -20.83 -16.50 6.54
C THR A 142 -19.53 -15.95 7.15
N SER A 143 -19.59 -14.75 7.72
CA SER A 143 -18.44 -14.16 8.39
C SER A 143 -17.99 -14.97 9.60
N GLU A 144 -18.92 -15.64 10.30
CA GLU A 144 -18.67 -16.50 11.45
C GLU A 144 -17.91 -17.76 11.01
N GLU A 145 -18.43 -18.47 10.01
CA GLU A 145 -17.76 -19.65 9.43
C GLU A 145 -16.36 -19.33 8.88
N ILE A 146 -16.16 -18.12 8.33
CA ILE A 146 -14.82 -17.68 7.89
C ILE A 146 -13.89 -17.44 9.07
N ALA A 147 -14.40 -16.90 10.19
CA ALA A 147 -13.62 -16.68 11.40
C ALA A 147 -13.19 -18.03 12.02
N ASP A 148 -14.11 -18.97 12.15
CA ASP A 148 -13.84 -20.32 12.67
C ASP A 148 -12.77 -21.02 11.80
N ARG A 149 -12.93 -20.95 10.47
CA ARG A 149 -11.93 -21.52 9.56
C ARG A 149 -10.57 -20.82 9.65
N ALA A 150 -10.54 -19.52 9.93
CA ALA A 150 -9.29 -18.79 10.15
C ALA A 150 -8.57 -19.28 11.43
N GLU A 151 -9.30 -19.55 12.51
CA GLU A 151 -8.74 -20.10 13.75
C GLU A 151 -8.17 -21.50 13.54
N GLU A 152 -8.89 -22.38 12.83
CA GLU A 152 -8.40 -23.70 12.46
C GLU A 152 -7.08 -23.60 11.66
N CYS A 153 -7.07 -22.77 10.60
CA CYS A 153 -5.88 -22.58 9.80
C CYS A 153 -4.70 -22.01 10.58
N LEU A 154 -4.94 -21.12 11.55
CA LEU A 154 -3.90 -20.60 12.44
C LEU A 154 -3.30 -21.69 13.32
N LEU A 155 -4.14 -22.58 13.86
CA LEU A 155 -3.70 -23.71 14.66
C LEU A 155 -2.85 -24.68 13.85
N GLU A 156 -3.30 -25.02 12.64
CA GLU A 156 -2.57 -25.90 11.72
C GLU A 156 -1.27 -25.27 11.24
N ALA A 157 -1.25 -23.95 10.97
CA ALA A 157 -0.04 -23.23 10.61
C ALA A 157 0.98 -23.20 11.77
N ALA A 158 0.52 -23.07 13.02
CA ALA A 158 1.36 -23.16 14.21
C ALA A 158 2.01 -24.55 14.34
N ASN A 159 1.36 -25.59 13.80
CA ASN A 159 1.89 -26.96 13.73
C ASN A 159 2.73 -27.23 12.46
N GLY A 160 3.01 -26.20 11.66
CA GLY A 160 3.91 -26.26 10.51
C GLY A 160 3.23 -26.46 9.16
N THR A 161 1.91 -26.37 9.07
CA THR A 161 1.20 -26.43 7.77
C THR A 161 1.40 -25.15 6.98
N ILE A 162 1.81 -25.27 5.71
CA ILE A 162 1.99 -24.17 4.78
C ILE A 162 0.74 -24.08 3.90
N TYR A 163 0.08 -22.93 3.92
CA TYR A 163 -1.08 -22.65 3.08
C TYR A 163 -0.72 -21.96 1.78
N ILE A 164 -1.27 -22.47 0.68
CA ILE A 164 -1.17 -21.89 -0.66
C ILE A 164 -2.58 -21.48 -1.08
N THR A 165 -2.77 -20.24 -1.48
CA THR A 165 -4.07 -19.74 -1.92
C THR A 165 -3.96 -18.78 -3.09
N ALA A 166 -4.96 -18.79 -3.96
CA ALA A 166 -5.12 -17.78 -5.01
C ALA A 166 -5.68 -16.45 -4.45
N ALA A 167 -6.21 -16.45 -3.22
CA ALA A 167 -6.81 -15.30 -2.54
C ALA A 167 -7.88 -14.59 -3.41
N ILE A 168 -8.73 -15.36 -4.08
CA ILE A 168 -9.76 -14.83 -4.97
C ILE A 168 -11.01 -14.46 -4.19
N SER A 169 -11.51 -15.37 -3.34
CA SER A 169 -12.68 -15.12 -2.50
C SER A 169 -12.36 -14.20 -1.33
N GLU A 170 -13.38 -13.54 -0.78
CA GLU A 170 -13.17 -12.69 0.39
C GLU A 170 -12.76 -13.51 1.62
N GLY A 171 -13.33 -14.71 1.79
CA GLY A 171 -12.93 -15.63 2.86
C GLY A 171 -11.46 -16.02 2.76
N GLU A 172 -10.97 -16.42 1.58
CA GLU A 172 -9.54 -16.71 1.37
C GLU A 172 -8.64 -15.51 1.72
N LYS A 173 -9.06 -14.29 1.35
CA LYS A 173 -8.31 -13.08 1.69
C LYS A 173 -8.27 -12.80 3.18
N VAL A 174 -9.38 -13.03 3.90
CA VAL A 174 -9.45 -12.86 5.36
C VAL A 174 -8.52 -13.85 6.04
N ILE A 175 -8.63 -15.14 5.69
CA ILE A 175 -7.79 -16.20 6.27
C ILE A 175 -6.31 -15.97 5.93
N ALA A 176 -5.99 -15.65 4.67
CA ALA A 176 -4.62 -15.36 4.27
C ALA A 176 -4.01 -14.14 5.00
N ARG A 177 -4.84 -13.14 5.35
CA ARG A 177 -4.38 -12.01 6.18
C ARG A 177 -4.13 -12.42 7.63
N ALA A 178 -4.96 -13.30 8.19
CA ALA A 178 -4.77 -13.83 9.54
C ALA A 178 -3.49 -14.69 9.66
N LEU A 179 -3.21 -15.49 8.63
CA LEU A 179 -2.01 -16.34 8.57
C LEU A 179 -0.71 -15.55 8.34
N ARG A 180 -0.78 -14.32 7.85
CA ARG A 180 0.42 -13.47 7.76
C ARG A 180 0.89 -13.13 9.17
N PRO A 181 2.18 -13.26 9.48
CA PRO A 181 2.70 -12.82 10.76
C PRO A 181 2.30 -11.38 10.96
N ALA A 182 1.70 -11.09 12.09
CA ALA A 182 1.38 -9.74 12.50
C ALA A 182 2.70 -8.99 12.71
N GLY A 183 3.27 -8.57 11.60
CA GLY A 183 4.55 -7.89 11.55
C GLY A 183 4.43 -6.39 11.73
#